data_8433b974c2a1cc250067cb5d56a8dded
#
_entry.id   8433b974c2a1cc250067cb5d56a8dded
#
_cell.length_a   1.000
_cell.length_b   1.000
_cell.length_c   1.000
_cell.angle_alpha   90.00
_cell.angle_beta   90.00
_cell.angle_gamma   90.00
#
_symmetry.space_group_name_H-M   'P 1'
#
loop_
_entity.id
_entity.type
_entity.pdbx_description
1 polymer ?
#
loop_
_entity_poly.entity_id
_entity_poly.type
_entity_poly.pdbx_seq_one_letter_code
_entity_poly.pdbx_strand_id
1 'polypeptide(L)'
;MPDESPSRIECASHERSTQGLRPVARAAAPKGGASGARPERSERAPSNSPEPGRPGRSEGAGSEPRAGAHPLLETLAASIRAHRQALGWTRQVLATRSGLSLRFLAEVESGQANLSVLKLADLAQALRVPLASLLAGAPSWTEERAPAPVVALVGLRGAGKSTIGPLLAQRLDVPFIELDTLVQEASGLATAELFELHGEGAYRRAEREALERVVQDGKPCVVAASGGVVTDARCLGLLRERTLMVWLRARPDQYIPRLEAQGDRRPMANRPNALAQLHGLLRARAPLYGQARITFDTSEAGPAACAEQLAAQIRRLAAV
;
A
#
# COMPACT_ATOMS: atom_id res chain seq x y z
N MET A 1 58.07 24.14 -38.56
CA MET A 1 57.65 25.20 -39.51
C MET A 1 56.91 24.56 -40.66
N PRO A 2 55.67 24.98 -41.04
CA PRO A 2 54.78 26.00 -40.54
C PRO A 2 53.61 25.31 -39.78
N ASP A 3 52.96 25.81 -38.77
CA ASP A 3 52.19 27.03 -38.56
C ASP A 3 50.92 27.09 -39.42
N GLU A 4 49.79 26.83 -38.75
CA GLU A 4 48.49 27.46 -39.02
C GLU A 4 47.51 27.33 -37.83
N SER A 5 47.28 28.47 -37.27
CA SER A 5 46.37 28.75 -36.16
C SER A 5 44.90 28.91 -36.65
N PRO A 6 43.94 29.18 -35.78
CA PRO A 6 42.60 28.61 -35.79
C PRO A 6 41.55 29.51 -36.44
N SER A 7 40.52 28.94 -37.02
CA SER A 7 39.32 29.68 -37.46
C SER A 7 38.24 29.72 -36.39
N ARG A 8 37.99 30.94 -35.94
CA ARG A 8 36.76 31.39 -35.25
C ARG A 8 35.53 31.05 -36.08
N ILE A 9 34.53 30.50 -35.44
CA ILE A 9 33.15 30.59 -35.95
C ILE A 9 32.30 31.26 -34.87
N GLU A 10 31.61 32.27 -35.35
CA GLU A 10 30.86 33.30 -34.68
C GLU A 10 29.65 32.82 -33.90
N CYS A 11 29.42 33.51 -32.80
CA CYS A 11 28.14 33.63 -32.09
C CYS A 11 27.08 34.23 -33.03
N ALA A 12 25.98 33.55 -33.22
CA ALA A 12 24.73 34.15 -33.68
C ALA A 12 23.71 34.13 -32.55
N SER A 13 23.56 35.30 -31.96
CA SER A 13 22.46 35.68 -31.07
C SER A 13 21.16 35.71 -31.85
N HIS A 14 20.14 35.02 -31.39
CA HIS A 14 18.75 35.31 -31.79
C HIS A 14 17.94 35.71 -30.55
N GLU A 15 17.67 37.00 -30.56
CA GLU A 15 16.76 37.66 -29.60
C GLU A 15 15.28 37.42 -30.00
N ARG A 16 14.48 37.27 -28.94
CA ARG A 16 13.10 37.78 -28.73
C ARG A 16 11.99 37.29 -29.64
N SER A 17 11.02 36.71 -28.96
CA SER A 17 9.63 37.18 -29.03
C SER A 17 8.86 36.77 -27.77
N THR A 18 8.63 37.75 -26.93
CA THR A 18 7.62 37.78 -25.88
C THR A 18 6.26 38.17 -26.49
N GLN A 19 5.26 37.35 -26.41
CA GLN A 19 3.83 37.72 -26.54
C GLN A 19 3.11 36.98 -25.42
N GLY A 20 2.69 37.67 -24.37
CA GLY A 20 1.45 38.38 -24.24
C GLY A 20 0.37 37.42 -23.71
N LEU A 21 0.42 37.02 -22.38
CA LEU A 21 -0.72 36.40 -21.68
C LEU A 21 -1.70 37.49 -21.25
N ARG A 22 -2.87 37.51 -21.83
CA ARG A 22 -4.04 38.28 -21.36
C ARG A 22 -4.71 37.51 -20.20
N PRO A 23 -5.17 38.22 -19.15
CA PRO A 23 -5.93 37.59 -18.06
C PRO A 23 -7.39 37.41 -18.46
N VAL A 24 -7.96 36.24 -18.17
CA VAL A 24 -9.38 35.93 -18.34
C VAL A 24 -10.16 36.43 -17.13
N ALA A 25 -11.21 37.19 -17.43
CA ALA A 25 -12.07 37.89 -16.53
C ALA A 25 -12.90 36.98 -15.61
N ARG A 26 -13.02 37.45 -14.40
CA ARG A 26 -13.93 37.03 -13.33
C ARG A 26 -15.35 37.34 -13.73
N ALA A 27 -16.24 36.36 -13.88
CA ALA A 27 -17.67 36.57 -14.05
C ALA A 27 -18.35 36.65 -12.67
N ALA A 28 -19.08 37.73 -12.50
CA ALA A 28 -19.83 38.11 -11.31
C ALA A 28 -21.19 37.39 -11.27
N ALA A 29 -21.66 37.12 -10.05
CA ALA A 29 -23.00 36.64 -9.75
C ALA A 29 -24.04 37.74 -9.95
N PRO A 30 -25.29 37.43 -10.33
CA PRO A 30 -26.39 38.37 -10.21
C PRO A 30 -27.11 38.24 -8.87
N LYS A 31 -27.28 39.38 -8.19
CA LYS A 31 -28.24 39.62 -7.14
C LYS A 31 -29.58 40.08 -7.78
N GLY A 32 -30.65 39.68 -7.19
CA GLY A 32 -31.98 40.24 -7.34
C GLY A 32 -33.01 39.23 -6.87
N GLY A 33 -33.87 39.45 -5.97
CA GLY A 33 -34.56 40.60 -5.44
C GLY A 33 -36.02 40.31 -5.41
N ALA A 34 -36.55 40.21 -4.20
CA ALA A 34 -37.80 40.69 -3.66
C ALA A 34 -39.15 40.08 -4.07
N SER A 35 -39.94 39.93 -3.02
CA SER A 35 -41.40 40.20 -2.88
C SER A 35 -42.33 39.06 -3.18
N GLY A 36 -42.97 38.49 -2.19
CA GLY A 36 -44.10 38.99 -1.48
C GLY A 36 -45.29 38.12 -1.75
N ALA A 37 -45.86 37.53 -0.75
CA ALA A 37 -47.28 37.52 -0.44
C ALA A 37 -47.67 36.28 0.38
N ARG A 38 -48.07 36.58 1.60
CA ARG A 38 -48.95 35.72 2.42
C ARG A 38 -50.39 35.91 1.96
N PRO A 39 -51.23 34.90 2.00
CA PRO A 39 -52.50 35.07 2.67
C PRO A 39 -52.82 33.95 3.65
N GLU A 40 -53.16 34.35 4.82
CA GLU A 40 -54.37 34.19 5.62
C GLU A 40 -54.92 32.80 5.89
N ARG A 41 -54.97 32.56 7.18
CA ARG A 41 -55.85 31.81 8.05
C ARG A 41 -57.21 31.40 7.44
N SER A 42 -57.55 30.16 7.63
CA SER A 42 -58.93 29.70 7.80
C SER A 42 -58.98 28.64 8.93
N GLU A 43 -59.58 29.07 9.98
CA GLU A 43 -60.07 28.25 11.07
C GLU A 43 -61.16 27.28 10.58
N ARG A 44 -61.09 26.03 10.98
CA ARG A 44 -62.30 25.27 11.34
C ARG A 44 -61.96 24.11 12.29
N ALA A 45 -62.67 24.13 13.38
CA ALA A 45 -62.70 23.18 14.47
C ALA A 45 -63.58 21.96 14.15
N PRO A 46 -63.86 21.06 15.12
CA PRO A 46 -63.40 19.69 15.13
C PRO A 46 -64.52 18.71 14.75
N SER A 47 -64.20 17.55 14.21
CA SER A 47 -65.15 16.42 14.14
C SER A 47 -64.57 15.21 14.82
N ASN A 48 -65.27 14.90 15.88
CA ASN A 48 -65.26 13.71 16.68
C ASN A 48 -65.76 12.52 15.88
N SER A 49 -65.04 11.41 15.86
CA SER A 49 -65.60 10.03 15.71
C SER A 49 -64.47 8.97 15.66
N PRO A 50 -64.73 7.70 15.93
CA PRO A 50 -64.11 7.00 17.02
C PRO A 50 -63.01 6.04 16.59
N GLU A 51 -62.14 5.66 17.53
CA GLU A 51 -61.15 4.60 17.40
C GLU A 51 -61.79 3.26 16.98
N PRO A 52 -61.10 2.50 16.06
CA PRO A 52 -61.24 1.06 16.09
C PRO A 52 -59.95 0.39 16.57
N GLY A 53 -60.12 -0.37 17.61
CA GLY A 53 -59.51 -1.66 17.85
C GLY A 53 -58.00 -1.78 17.73
N ARG A 54 -57.29 -1.80 18.87
CA ARG A 54 -55.99 -2.50 18.98
C ARG A 54 -56.17 -3.98 18.64
N PRO A 55 -55.48 -4.54 17.66
CA PRO A 55 -55.24 -5.97 17.61
C PRO A 55 -54.08 -6.34 18.51
N GLY A 56 -54.25 -7.46 19.16
CA GLY A 56 -53.45 -8.01 20.22
C GLY A 56 -51.98 -8.20 19.89
N ARG A 57 -51.19 -8.13 20.93
CA ARG A 57 -49.83 -8.68 20.98
C ARG A 57 -49.88 -10.14 20.54
N SER A 58 -49.34 -10.43 19.35
CA SER A 58 -48.88 -11.77 19.02
C SER A 58 -47.43 -11.88 19.50
N GLU A 59 -47.26 -12.61 20.57
CA GLU A 59 -46.00 -13.21 20.95
C GLU A 59 -45.59 -14.16 19.84
N GLY A 60 -44.46 -13.81 19.21
CA GLY A 60 -43.81 -14.58 18.15
C GLY A 60 -42.39 -14.12 18.04
N ALA A 61 -41.66 -14.16 19.14
CA ALA A 61 -40.22 -13.96 19.11
C ALA A 61 -39.57 -15.22 18.53
N GLY A 62 -39.44 -15.23 17.19
CA GLY A 62 -38.39 -16.00 16.58
C GLY A 62 -37.06 -15.39 17.03
N SER A 63 -36.39 -16.06 17.94
CA SER A 63 -35.00 -15.74 18.29
C SER A 63 -34.13 -16.02 17.08
N GLU A 64 -33.88 -14.97 16.28
CA GLU A 64 -32.75 -14.98 15.37
C GLU A 64 -31.50 -15.29 16.21
N PRO A 65 -30.58 -16.17 15.74
CA PRO A 65 -29.36 -16.43 16.45
C PRO A 65 -28.60 -15.08 16.52
N ARG A 66 -28.36 -14.60 17.74
CA ARG A 66 -27.56 -13.41 18.02
C ARG A 66 -26.24 -13.59 17.28
N ALA A 67 -25.98 -12.75 16.27
CA ALA A 67 -24.72 -12.69 15.60
C ALA A 67 -23.61 -12.66 16.66
N GLY A 68 -22.64 -13.56 16.55
CA GLY A 68 -21.53 -13.69 17.50
C GLY A 68 -20.87 -12.34 17.74
N ALA A 69 -20.50 -12.08 18.97
CA ALA A 69 -19.82 -10.84 19.32
C ALA A 69 -18.57 -10.69 18.44
N HIS A 70 -18.30 -9.47 18.01
CA HIS A 70 -17.16 -9.18 17.15
C HIS A 70 -15.84 -9.54 17.89
N PRO A 71 -14.89 -10.31 17.31
CA PRO A 71 -13.70 -10.82 18.01
C PRO A 71 -12.89 -9.74 18.73
N LEU A 72 -12.82 -8.53 18.16
CA LEU A 72 -12.19 -7.37 18.81
C LEU A 72 -12.89 -7.00 20.13
N LEU A 73 -14.22 -7.00 20.13
CA LEU A 73 -15.00 -6.64 21.32
C LEU A 73 -14.85 -7.69 22.40
N GLU A 74 -14.73 -8.96 22.05
CA GLU A 74 -14.47 -10.04 23.00
C GLU A 74 -13.08 -9.91 23.64
N THR A 75 -12.05 -9.66 22.83
CA THR A 75 -10.67 -9.44 23.31
C THR A 75 -10.60 -8.21 24.21
N LEU A 76 -11.21 -7.10 23.79
CA LEU A 76 -11.26 -5.87 24.57
C LEU A 76 -12.00 -6.07 25.90
N ALA A 77 -13.13 -6.76 25.88
CA ALA A 77 -13.91 -7.10 27.07
C ALA A 77 -13.10 -7.94 28.08
N ALA A 78 -12.37 -8.94 27.56
CA ALA A 78 -11.48 -9.77 28.38
C ALA A 78 -10.36 -8.95 29.01
N SER A 79 -9.70 -8.08 28.20
CA SER A 79 -8.62 -7.20 28.66
C SER A 79 -9.08 -6.22 29.75
N ILE A 80 -10.20 -5.52 29.54
CA ILE A 80 -10.77 -4.60 30.54
C ILE A 80 -11.10 -5.33 31.85
N ARG A 81 -11.73 -6.51 31.77
CA ARG A 81 -12.04 -7.33 32.94
C ARG A 81 -10.77 -7.73 33.70
N ALA A 82 -9.74 -8.20 32.99
CA ALA A 82 -8.49 -8.64 33.60
C ALA A 82 -7.80 -7.49 34.34
N HIS A 83 -7.68 -6.30 33.74
CA HIS A 83 -7.07 -5.14 34.38
C HIS A 83 -7.89 -4.66 35.59
N ARG A 84 -9.22 -4.62 35.49
CA ARG A 84 -10.09 -4.28 36.63
C ARG A 84 -9.91 -5.26 37.79
N GLN A 85 -9.90 -6.56 37.49
CA GLN A 85 -9.75 -7.61 38.52
C GLN A 85 -8.37 -7.58 39.16
N ALA A 86 -7.31 -7.32 38.40
CA ALA A 86 -5.95 -7.17 38.91
C ALA A 86 -5.83 -6.01 39.93
N LEU A 87 -6.66 -4.97 39.74
CA LEU A 87 -6.77 -3.85 40.70
C LEU A 87 -7.71 -4.15 41.91
N GLY A 88 -8.34 -5.32 41.95
CA GLY A 88 -9.33 -5.68 42.98
C GLY A 88 -10.63 -4.87 42.90
N TRP A 89 -10.95 -4.25 41.77
CA TRP A 89 -12.09 -3.35 41.64
C TRP A 89 -13.39 -4.07 41.26
N THR A 90 -14.48 -3.61 41.85
CA THR A 90 -15.80 -3.94 41.36
C THR A 90 -16.14 -3.17 40.11
N ARG A 91 -17.14 -3.62 39.32
CA ARG A 91 -17.64 -2.85 38.16
C ARG A 91 -18.09 -1.45 38.57
N GLN A 92 -18.72 -1.31 39.74
CA GLN A 92 -19.14 -0.02 40.25
C GLN A 92 -17.99 0.97 40.41
N VAL A 93 -16.86 0.52 40.93
CA VAL A 93 -15.65 1.35 41.10
C VAL A 93 -15.11 1.80 39.75
N LEU A 94 -15.00 0.88 38.78
CA LEU A 94 -14.52 1.23 37.46
C LEU A 94 -15.51 2.16 36.72
N ALA A 95 -16.81 1.92 36.80
CA ALA A 95 -17.81 2.79 36.20
C ALA A 95 -17.72 4.23 36.74
N THR A 96 -17.61 4.40 38.06
CA THR A 96 -17.43 5.74 38.68
C THR A 96 -16.14 6.41 38.23
N ARG A 97 -15.03 5.69 38.11
CA ARG A 97 -13.71 6.25 37.76
C ARG A 97 -13.58 6.58 36.28
N SER A 98 -14.28 5.84 35.41
CA SER A 98 -14.27 6.06 33.95
C SER A 98 -15.38 6.98 33.47
N GLY A 99 -16.30 7.40 34.35
CA GLY A 99 -17.46 8.20 33.97
C GLY A 99 -18.52 7.45 33.14
N LEU A 100 -18.44 6.10 33.10
CA LEU A 100 -19.39 5.27 32.38
C LEU A 100 -20.53 4.82 33.30
N SER A 101 -21.72 4.56 32.76
CA SER A 101 -22.78 3.94 33.51
C SER A 101 -22.45 2.46 33.82
N LEU A 102 -22.88 1.97 34.96
CA LEU A 102 -22.67 0.57 35.36
C LEU A 102 -23.22 -0.41 34.31
N ARG A 103 -24.39 -0.09 33.75
CA ARG A 103 -25.03 -0.90 32.70
C ARG A 103 -24.18 -0.96 31.44
N PHE A 104 -23.71 0.19 30.96
CA PHE A 104 -22.88 0.26 29.77
C PHE A 104 -21.55 -0.46 29.98
N LEU A 105 -20.93 -0.33 31.16
CA LEU A 105 -19.71 -1.07 31.49
C LEU A 105 -19.94 -2.59 31.51
N ALA A 106 -21.11 -3.05 31.97
CA ALA A 106 -21.46 -4.48 31.93
C ALA A 106 -21.60 -4.99 30.48
N GLU A 107 -22.19 -4.19 29.59
CA GLU A 107 -22.28 -4.48 28.14
C GLU A 107 -20.91 -4.48 27.48
N VAL A 108 -20.02 -3.57 27.87
CA VAL A 108 -18.61 -3.54 27.41
C VAL A 108 -17.87 -4.79 27.86
N GLU A 109 -17.92 -5.15 29.12
CA GLU A 109 -17.26 -6.34 29.65
C GLU A 109 -17.85 -7.66 29.15
N SER A 110 -19.05 -7.65 28.58
CA SER A 110 -19.65 -8.82 27.92
C SER A 110 -19.34 -8.89 26.42
N GLY A 111 -18.63 -7.89 25.86
CA GLY A 111 -18.32 -7.83 24.44
C GLY A 111 -19.49 -7.40 23.55
N GLN A 112 -20.58 -6.89 24.12
CA GLN A 112 -21.80 -6.52 23.41
C GLN A 112 -21.89 -5.04 23.05
N ALA A 113 -21.07 -4.19 23.66
CA ALA A 113 -21.08 -2.75 23.42
C ALA A 113 -19.91 -2.29 22.56
N ASN A 114 -20.21 -1.48 21.57
CA ASN A 114 -19.20 -0.78 20.78
C ASN A 114 -18.80 0.53 21.48
N LEU A 115 -17.52 0.65 21.83
CA LEU A 115 -16.95 1.82 22.48
C LEU A 115 -16.44 2.81 21.45
N SER A 116 -16.74 4.09 21.64
CA SER A 116 -15.97 5.13 20.94
C SER A 116 -14.53 5.17 21.44
N VAL A 117 -13.60 5.63 20.61
CA VAL A 117 -12.18 5.77 20.97
C VAL A 117 -11.99 6.64 22.22
N LEU A 118 -12.80 7.66 22.41
CA LEU A 118 -12.76 8.53 23.60
C LEU A 118 -13.14 7.77 24.87
N LYS A 119 -14.22 7.00 24.85
CA LYS A 119 -14.62 6.17 26.00
C LYS A 119 -13.62 5.07 26.33
N LEU A 120 -12.95 4.55 25.29
CA LEU A 120 -11.86 3.60 25.48
C LEU A 120 -10.65 4.25 26.14
N ALA A 121 -10.33 5.50 25.76
CA ALA A 121 -9.29 6.29 26.40
C ALA A 121 -9.61 6.59 27.88
N ASP A 122 -10.87 6.95 28.19
CA ASP A 122 -11.33 7.16 29.56
C ASP A 122 -11.17 5.90 30.42
N LEU A 123 -11.49 4.72 29.87
CA LEU A 123 -11.27 3.43 30.54
C LEU A 123 -9.78 3.15 30.77
N ALA A 124 -8.93 3.37 29.76
CA ALA A 124 -7.48 3.18 29.89
C ALA A 124 -6.89 4.09 30.96
N GLN A 125 -7.31 5.36 31.01
CA GLN A 125 -6.90 6.32 32.02
C GLN A 125 -7.37 5.89 33.42
N ALA A 126 -8.64 5.47 33.58
CA ALA A 126 -9.18 5.00 34.84
C ALA A 126 -8.42 3.77 35.37
N LEU A 127 -8.09 2.83 34.48
CA LEU A 127 -7.33 1.63 34.79
C LEU A 127 -5.82 1.89 34.94
N ARG A 128 -5.33 3.09 34.60
CA ARG A 128 -3.89 3.49 34.62
C ARG A 128 -3.02 2.63 33.72
N VAL A 129 -3.52 2.26 32.55
CA VAL A 129 -2.77 1.50 31.54
C VAL A 129 -2.72 2.27 30.21
N PRO A 130 -1.67 2.07 29.40
CA PRO A 130 -1.67 2.58 28.03
C PRO A 130 -2.87 2.06 27.25
N LEU A 131 -3.46 2.90 26.39
CA LEU A 131 -4.58 2.50 25.53
C LEU A 131 -4.27 1.23 24.70
N ALA A 132 -3.05 1.14 24.20
CA ALA A 132 -2.56 -0.01 23.45
C ALA A 132 -2.60 -1.31 24.25
N SER A 133 -2.44 -1.26 25.56
CA SER A 133 -2.51 -2.46 26.44
C SER A 133 -3.91 -3.06 26.51
N LEU A 134 -4.96 -2.26 26.35
CA LEU A 134 -6.33 -2.76 26.30
C LEU A 134 -6.62 -3.50 24.99
N LEU A 135 -5.88 -3.20 23.93
CA LEU A 135 -5.98 -3.81 22.62
C LEU A 135 -4.92 -4.91 22.40
N ALA A 136 -4.06 -5.16 23.39
CA ALA A 136 -3.08 -6.23 23.33
C ALA A 136 -3.78 -7.58 23.18
N GLY A 137 -3.44 -8.34 22.14
CA GLY A 137 -4.13 -9.59 21.78
C GLY A 137 -5.41 -9.40 20.95
N ALA A 138 -5.75 -8.16 20.57
CA ALA A 138 -6.73 -7.96 19.52
C ALA A 138 -6.28 -8.66 18.24
N PRO A 139 -7.21 -9.28 17.47
CA PRO A 139 -6.85 -9.80 16.16
C PRO A 139 -6.15 -8.72 15.37
N SER A 140 -5.01 -9.03 14.78
CA SER A 140 -4.33 -8.09 13.88
C SER A 140 -5.23 -7.88 12.68
N TRP A 141 -5.84 -6.69 12.59
CA TRP A 141 -6.62 -6.27 11.42
C TRP A 141 -5.73 -5.78 10.27
N THR A 142 -4.39 -5.75 10.47
CA THR A 142 -3.55 -5.95 9.33
C THR A 142 -4.02 -7.27 8.76
N GLU A 143 -4.76 -7.22 7.67
CA GLU A 143 -4.89 -8.38 6.82
C GLU A 143 -3.50 -9.01 6.78
N GLU A 144 -3.27 -10.08 7.54
CA GLU A 144 -2.29 -11.06 7.21
C GLU A 144 -2.83 -11.66 5.92
N ARG A 145 -2.59 -10.86 4.88
CA ARG A 145 -2.86 -11.26 3.52
C ARG A 145 -2.08 -12.54 3.40
N ALA A 146 -2.78 -13.66 3.30
CA ALA A 146 -2.18 -14.91 2.86
C ALA A 146 -1.18 -14.52 1.78
N PRO A 147 0.09 -14.94 1.84
CA PRO A 147 1.12 -14.40 0.98
C PRO A 147 0.55 -14.35 -0.41
N ALA A 148 0.59 -13.15 -0.99
CA ALA A 148 0.00 -12.95 -2.30
C ALA A 148 0.55 -14.05 -3.20
N PRO A 149 -0.26 -14.70 -4.03
CA PRO A 149 0.19 -15.83 -4.85
C PRO A 149 1.34 -15.42 -5.80
N VAL A 150 1.58 -14.11 -5.92
CA VAL A 150 2.67 -13.52 -6.71
C VAL A 150 3.75 -12.97 -5.79
N VAL A 151 4.96 -13.50 -5.87
CA VAL A 151 6.15 -12.97 -5.20
C VAL A 151 6.91 -12.08 -6.18
N ALA A 152 6.93 -10.76 -5.96
CA ALA A 152 7.57 -9.80 -6.85
C ALA A 152 8.97 -9.41 -6.36
N LEU A 153 10.01 -9.79 -7.11
CA LEU A 153 11.38 -9.41 -6.85
C LEU A 153 11.68 -8.04 -7.48
N VAL A 154 12.00 -7.08 -6.65
CA VAL A 154 12.40 -5.72 -7.04
C VAL A 154 13.82 -5.42 -6.60
N GLY A 155 14.45 -4.43 -7.21
CA GLY A 155 15.82 -4.02 -6.91
C GLY A 155 16.56 -3.62 -8.17
N LEU A 156 17.71 -3.00 -8.01
CA LEU A 156 18.52 -2.56 -9.15
C LEU A 156 18.98 -3.74 -10.02
N ARG A 157 19.38 -3.42 -11.23
CA ARG A 157 20.10 -4.35 -12.09
C ARG A 157 21.36 -4.84 -11.39
N GLY A 158 21.68 -6.13 -11.47
CA GLY A 158 22.79 -6.74 -10.71
C GLY A 158 22.45 -7.12 -9.25
N ALA A 159 21.24 -6.85 -8.77
CA ALA A 159 20.80 -7.28 -7.42
C ALA A 159 20.56 -8.80 -7.28
N GLY A 160 20.56 -9.54 -8.40
CA GLY A 160 20.40 -11.00 -8.39
C GLY A 160 19.01 -11.52 -8.71
N LYS A 161 18.07 -10.67 -9.17
CA LYS A 161 16.68 -11.08 -9.46
C LYS A 161 16.60 -12.26 -10.44
N SER A 162 17.25 -12.15 -11.60
CA SER A 162 17.24 -13.19 -12.63
C SER A 162 18.08 -14.42 -12.27
N THR A 163 18.92 -14.33 -11.24
CA THR A 163 19.74 -15.46 -10.77
C THR A 163 19.06 -16.18 -9.61
N ILE A 164 18.53 -15.42 -8.65
CA ILE A 164 17.88 -15.98 -7.44
C ILE A 164 16.44 -16.35 -7.74
N GLY A 165 15.76 -15.60 -8.61
CA GLY A 165 14.35 -15.81 -8.94
C GLY A 165 13.98 -17.21 -9.37
N PRO A 166 14.66 -17.81 -10.37
CA PRO A 166 14.40 -19.20 -10.78
C PRO A 166 14.60 -20.21 -9.65
N LEU A 167 15.67 -20.03 -8.86
CA LEU A 167 15.97 -20.90 -7.73
C LEU A 167 14.90 -20.78 -6.61
N LEU A 168 14.44 -19.56 -6.36
CA LEU A 168 13.37 -19.29 -5.42
C LEU A 168 12.05 -19.91 -5.90
N ALA A 169 11.71 -19.74 -7.17
CA ALA A 169 10.53 -20.30 -7.78
C ALA A 169 10.50 -21.82 -7.67
N GLN A 170 11.63 -22.48 -7.95
CA GLN A 170 11.80 -23.92 -7.75
C GLN A 170 11.58 -24.34 -6.28
N ARG A 171 12.08 -23.55 -5.32
CA ARG A 171 11.90 -23.82 -3.89
C ARG A 171 10.46 -23.64 -3.42
N LEU A 172 9.72 -22.75 -4.04
CA LEU A 172 8.32 -22.47 -3.73
C LEU A 172 7.34 -23.32 -4.54
N ASP A 173 7.87 -24.13 -5.48
CA ASP A 173 7.09 -24.96 -6.43
C ASP A 173 6.10 -24.11 -7.26
N VAL A 174 6.60 -22.99 -7.81
CA VAL A 174 5.82 -22.07 -8.64
C VAL A 174 6.62 -21.66 -9.89
N PRO A 175 5.97 -21.18 -10.97
CA PRO A 175 6.64 -20.64 -12.14
C PRO A 175 7.49 -19.41 -11.82
N PHE A 176 8.58 -19.23 -12.60
CA PHE A 176 9.37 -18.01 -12.62
C PHE A 176 9.05 -17.21 -13.89
N ILE A 177 8.89 -15.90 -13.74
CA ILE A 177 8.54 -14.96 -14.81
C ILE A 177 9.52 -13.78 -14.78
N GLU A 178 10.15 -13.51 -15.92
CA GLU A 178 10.85 -12.24 -16.16
C GLU A 178 9.87 -11.25 -16.77
N LEU A 179 9.64 -10.11 -16.13
CA LEU A 179 8.70 -9.11 -16.63
C LEU A 179 9.17 -8.55 -17.99
N ASP A 180 10.48 -8.37 -18.16
CA ASP A 180 11.08 -7.92 -19.43
C ASP A 180 10.79 -8.90 -20.58
N THR A 181 10.72 -10.21 -20.32
CA THR A 181 10.35 -11.21 -21.32
C THR A 181 8.90 -11.06 -21.75
N LEU A 182 7.99 -10.85 -20.82
CA LEU A 182 6.58 -10.60 -21.15
C LEU A 182 6.39 -9.32 -21.98
N VAL A 183 7.18 -8.28 -21.70
CA VAL A 183 7.17 -7.06 -22.49
C VAL A 183 7.66 -7.32 -23.92
N GLN A 184 8.72 -8.13 -24.10
CA GLN A 184 9.24 -8.51 -25.41
C GLN A 184 8.24 -9.36 -26.20
N GLU A 185 7.62 -10.34 -25.56
CA GLU A 185 6.59 -11.18 -26.18
C GLU A 185 5.37 -10.35 -26.63
N ALA A 186 4.94 -9.41 -25.80
CA ALA A 186 3.78 -8.56 -26.12
C ALA A 186 4.07 -7.52 -27.20
N SER A 187 5.28 -6.98 -27.26
CA SER A 187 5.67 -5.96 -28.24
C SER A 187 6.24 -6.54 -29.54
N GLY A 188 6.68 -7.80 -29.54
CA GLY A 188 7.40 -8.41 -30.66
C GLY A 188 8.82 -7.83 -30.86
N LEU A 189 9.30 -6.98 -29.94
CA LEU A 189 10.57 -6.28 -30.04
C LEU A 189 11.45 -6.59 -28.83
N ALA A 190 12.76 -6.66 -29.04
CA ALA A 190 13.70 -6.70 -27.92
C ALA A 190 13.59 -5.40 -27.09
N THR A 191 13.84 -5.47 -25.79
CA THR A 191 13.74 -4.32 -24.89
C THR A 191 14.56 -3.10 -25.39
N ALA A 192 15.76 -3.34 -25.95
CA ALA A 192 16.59 -2.28 -26.50
C ALA A 192 15.95 -1.61 -27.71
N GLU A 193 15.40 -2.40 -28.64
CA GLU A 193 14.70 -1.93 -29.84
C GLU A 193 13.44 -1.15 -29.48
N LEU A 194 12.69 -1.62 -28.47
CA LEU A 194 11.52 -0.92 -27.99
C LEU A 194 11.88 0.48 -27.45
N PHE A 195 13.01 0.59 -26.72
CA PHE A 195 13.51 1.89 -26.26
C PHE A 195 13.96 2.80 -27.41
N GLU A 196 14.68 2.26 -28.40
CA GLU A 196 15.21 3.02 -29.53
C GLU A 196 14.11 3.51 -30.46
N LEU A 197 13.14 2.65 -30.79
CA LEU A 197 12.09 2.96 -31.76
C LEU A 197 10.91 3.74 -31.16
N HIS A 198 10.55 3.45 -29.90
CA HIS A 198 9.32 3.96 -29.29
C HIS A 198 9.54 4.76 -28.00
N GLY A 199 10.78 4.84 -27.52
CA GLY A 199 11.19 5.60 -26.34
C GLY A 199 10.79 4.95 -25.01
N GLU A 200 11.28 5.55 -23.91
CA GLU A 200 11.06 5.06 -22.55
C GLU A 200 9.56 4.98 -22.19
N GLY A 201 8.75 5.94 -22.64
CA GLY A 201 7.33 5.98 -22.31
C GLY A 201 6.55 4.78 -22.84
N ALA A 202 6.90 4.26 -24.04
CA ALA A 202 6.29 3.06 -24.60
C ALA A 202 6.66 1.81 -23.80
N TYR A 203 7.96 1.68 -23.44
CA TYR A 203 8.41 0.58 -22.58
C TYR A 203 7.68 0.60 -21.24
N ARG A 204 7.55 1.76 -20.57
CA ARG A 204 6.87 1.88 -19.29
C ARG A 204 5.39 1.51 -19.35
N ARG A 205 4.72 1.81 -20.46
CA ARG A 205 3.34 1.35 -20.68
C ARG A 205 3.27 -0.16 -20.81
N ALA A 206 4.11 -0.76 -21.64
CA ALA A 206 4.17 -2.19 -21.86
C ALA A 206 4.55 -2.96 -20.56
N GLU A 207 5.51 -2.42 -19.78
CA GLU A 207 5.89 -2.95 -18.47
C GLU A 207 4.71 -2.96 -17.49
N ARG A 208 3.95 -1.88 -17.45
CA ARG A 208 2.75 -1.79 -16.59
C ARG A 208 1.68 -2.78 -17.01
N GLU A 209 1.38 -2.88 -18.30
CA GLU A 209 0.40 -3.83 -18.83
C GLU A 209 0.80 -5.28 -18.57
N ALA A 210 2.09 -5.60 -18.68
CA ALA A 210 2.61 -6.92 -18.36
C ALA A 210 2.45 -7.24 -16.86
N LEU A 211 2.79 -6.28 -15.97
CA LEU A 211 2.62 -6.44 -14.54
C LEU A 211 1.14 -6.58 -14.15
N GLU A 212 0.27 -5.77 -14.74
CA GLU A 212 -1.17 -5.84 -14.50
C GLU A 212 -1.72 -7.24 -14.86
N ARG A 213 -1.31 -7.81 -15.98
CA ARG A 213 -1.69 -9.18 -16.40
C ARG A 213 -1.26 -10.22 -15.39
N VAL A 214 0.01 -10.21 -14.97
CA VAL A 214 0.54 -11.17 -13.97
C VAL A 214 -0.26 -11.09 -12.66
N VAL A 215 -0.57 -9.87 -12.21
CA VAL A 215 -1.31 -9.64 -10.96
C VAL A 215 -2.79 -10.02 -11.09
N GLN A 216 -3.41 -9.77 -12.25
CA GLN A 216 -4.82 -10.12 -12.51
C GLN A 216 -5.03 -11.62 -12.65
N ASP A 217 -4.09 -12.34 -13.27
CA ASP A 217 -4.10 -13.81 -13.35
C ASP A 217 -4.10 -14.46 -11.96
N GLY A 218 -3.50 -13.80 -10.98
CA GLY A 218 -3.50 -14.21 -9.59
C GLY A 218 -2.89 -15.59 -9.32
N LYS A 219 -2.23 -16.20 -10.31
CA LYS A 219 -1.59 -17.51 -10.16
C LYS A 219 -0.31 -17.39 -9.37
N PRO A 220 -0.01 -18.34 -8.46
CA PRO A 220 1.25 -18.37 -7.75
C PRO A 220 2.44 -18.31 -8.71
N CYS A 221 3.32 -17.34 -8.54
CA CYS A 221 4.56 -17.24 -9.32
C CYS A 221 5.59 -16.37 -8.60
N VAL A 222 6.85 -16.48 -9.04
CA VAL A 222 7.91 -15.51 -8.73
C VAL A 222 8.13 -14.66 -9.96
N VAL A 223 7.93 -13.35 -9.86
CA VAL A 223 8.16 -12.41 -10.96
C VAL A 223 9.35 -11.50 -10.67
N ALA A 224 10.32 -11.46 -11.58
CA ALA A 224 11.42 -10.51 -11.54
C ALA A 224 11.03 -9.24 -12.32
N ALA A 225 10.87 -8.13 -11.62
CA ALA A 225 10.55 -6.85 -12.20
C ALA A 225 11.79 -6.07 -12.63
N SER A 226 11.66 -5.16 -13.58
CA SER A 226 12.78 -4.29 -13.99
C SER A 226 13.24 -3.38 -12.83
N GLY A 227 14.48 -2.93 -12.91
CA GLY A 227 15.01 -2.03 -11.88
C GLY A 227 14.34 -0.65 -11.83
N GLY A 228 13.52 -0.30 -12.81
CA GLY A 228 12.82 0.97 -12.88
C GLY A 228 11.34 0.91 -12.55
N VAL A 229 10.76 -0.28 -12.42
CA VAL A 229 9.31 -0.49 -12.24
C VAL A 229 8.73 0.31 -11.07
N VAL A 230 9.48 0.46 -9.99
CA VAL A 230 9.03 1.19 -8.78
C VAL A 230 8.92 2.70 -8.98
N THR A 231 9.47 3.27 -10.07
CA THR A 231 9.36 4.71 -10.37
C THR A 231 8.01 5.08 -10.99
N ASP A 232 7.26 4.11 -11.50
CA ASP A 232 5.87 4.29 -11.88
C ASP A 232 4.97 4.07 -10.65
N ALA A 233 4.23 5.10 -10.27
CA ALA A 233 3.40 5.08 -9.06
C ALA A 233 2.32 3.99 -9.10
N ARG A 234 1.77 3.70 -10.30
CA ARG A 234 0.74 2.66 -10.48
C ARG A 234 1.34 1.26 -10.33
N CYS A 235 2.51 1.03 -10.95
CA CYS A 235 3.23 -0.23 -10.76
C CYS A 235 3.61 -0.46 -9.30
N LEU A 236 4.13 0.57 -8.62
CA LEU A 236 4.48 0.49 -7.21
C LEU A 236 3.24 0.18 -6.33
N GLY A 237 2.10 0.81 -6.62
CA GLY A 237 0.82 0.50 -5.97
C GLY A 237 0.43 -0.97 -6.12
N LEU A 238 0.44 -1.49 -7.37
CA LEU A 238 0.14 -2.90 -7.66
C LEU A 238 1.08 -3.87 -6.93
N LEU A 239 2.40 -3.58 -6.96
CA LEU A 239 3.39 -4.41 -6.27
C LEU A 239 3.13 -4.49 -4.77
N ARG A 240 2.80 -3.37 -4.13
CA ARG A 240 2.54 -3.30 -2.70
C ARG A 240 1.22 -3.98 -2.29
N GLU A 241 0.17 -3.75 -3.07
CA GLU A 241 -1.19 -4.14 -2.70
C GLU A 241 -1.53 -5.55 -3.12
N ARG A 242 -0.94 -6.03 -4.21
CA ARG A 242 -1.36 -7.26 -4.88
C ARG A 242 -0.29 -8.34 -4.92
N THR A 243 0.93 -8.07 -4.43
CA THR A 243 2.03 -9.03 -4.43
C THR A 243 2.77 -9.05 -3.10
N LEU A 244 3.50 -10.13 -2.83
CA LEU A 244 4.55 -10.12 -1.83
C LEU A 244 5.79 -9.48 -2.44
N MET A 245 5.90 -8.16 -2.28
CA MET A 245 7.03 -7.39 -2.79
C MET A 245 8.28 -7.68 -1.96
N VAL A 246 9.35 -8.11 -2.63
CA VAL A 246 10.66 -8.45 -2.04
C VAL A 246 11.74 -7.59 -2.67
N TRP A 247 12.40 -6.76 -1.87
CA TRP A 247 13.56 -5.99 -2.32
C TRP A 247 14.83 -6.81 -2.17
N LEU A 248 15.45 -7.21 -3.31
CA LEU A 248 16.78 -7.75 -3.34
C LEU A 248 17.81 -6.61 -3.36
N ARG A 249 18.65 -6.56 -2.35
CA ARG A 249 19.70 -5.56 -2.18
C ARG A 249 21.06 -6.24 -2.20
N ALA A 250 22.05 -5.59 -2.83
CA ALA A 250 23.45 -5.99 -2.74
C ALA A 250 24.30 -4.79 -2.28
N ARG A 251 25.52 -5.05 -1.82
CA ARG A 251 26.48 -3.99 -1.56
C ARG A 251 26.86 -3.28 -2.86
N PRO A 252 27.08 -1.96 -2.83
CA PRO A 252 27.36 -1.18 -4.04
C PRO A 252 28.53 -1.69 -4.87
N ASP A 253 29.57 -2.21 -4.21
CA ASP A 253 30.77 -2.78 -4.82
C ASP A 253 30.51 -4.06 -5.62
N GLN A 254 29.41 -4.75 -5.37
CA GLN A 254 29.08 -6.02 -6.03
C GLN A 254 28.22 -5.87 -7.28
N TYR A 255 27.56 -4.73 -7.49
CA TYR A 255 26.68 -4.57 -8.65
C TYR A 255 27.43 -4.62 -9.98
N ILE A 256 28.56 -3.90 -10.09
CA ILE A 256 29.34 -3.81 -11.34
C ILE A 256 29.94 -5.18 -11.71
N PRO A 257 30.66 -5.89 -10.81
CA PRO A 257 31.18 -7.22 -11.15
C PRO A 257 30.08 -8.21 -11.55
N ARG A 258 28.90 -8.12 -10.94
CA ARG A 258 27.76 -9.00 -11.29
C ARG A 258 27.19 -8.69 -12.66
N LEU A 259 27.13 -7.42 -13.06
CA LEU A 259 26.69 -7.02 -14.38
C LEU A 259 27.67 -7.44 -15.47
N GLU A 260 28.97 -7.29 -15.21
CA GLU A 260 30.02 -7.74 -16.11
C GLU A 260 29.98 -9.26 -16.31
N ALA A 261 29.82 -10.03 -15.24
CA ALA A 261 29.67 -11.49 -15.30
C ALA A 261 28.43 -11.93 -16.08
N GLN A 262 27.39 -11.10 -16.16
CA GLN A 262 26.18 -11.33 -16.97
C GLN A 262 26.33 -10.87 -18.44
N GLY A 263 27.51 -10.39 -18.84
CA GLY A 263 27.78 -9.88 -20.19
C GLY A 263 27.14 -8.53 -20.49
N ASP A 264 26.60 -7.85 -19.49
CA ASP A 264 26.00 -6.53 -19.66
C ASP A 264 27.05 -5.42 -19.54
N ARG A 265 27.60 -5.06 -20.67
CA ARG A 265 28.63 -3.99 -20.78
C ARG A 265 28.03 -2.58 -20.85
N ARG A 266 26.71 -2.42 -20.94
CA ARG A 266 26.04 -1.11 -21.09
C ARG A 266 26.35 -0.10 -19.98
N PRO A 267 26.47 -0.48 -18.70
CA PRO A 267 26.83 0.46 -17.63
C PRO A 267 28.26 0.95 -17.72
N MET A 268 29.18 0.18 -18.36
CA MET A 268 30.62 0.46 -18.40
C MET A 268 31.07 1.09 -19.71
N ALA A 269 30.31 0.91 -20.82
CA ALA A 269 30.67 1.47 -22.12
C ALA A 269 30.66 3.01 -22.06
N ASN A 270 31.87 3.61 -22.08
CA ASN A 270 32.10 5.06 -22.12
C ASN A 270 31.63 5.91 -20.92
N ARG A 271 31.55 5.35 -19.69
CA ARG A 271 31.13 6.13 -18.54
C ARG A 271 32.12 6.10 -17.38
N PRO A 272 33.01 7.10 -17.26
CA PRO A 272 34.02 7.18 -16.19
C PRO A 272 33.40 7.28 -14.76
N ASN A 273 32.08 7.50 -14.64
CA ASN A 273 31.35 7.68 -13.39
C ASN A 273 30.25 6.62 -13.15
N ALA A 274 30.36 5.39 -13.67
CA ALA A 274 29.35 4.34 -13.52
C ALA A 274 28.98 4.06 -12.07
N LEU A 275 29.96 4.03 -11.17
CA LEU A 275 29.72 3.87 -9.72
C LEU A 275 28.92 5.04 -9.14
N ALA A 276 29.26 6.27 -9.46
CA ALA A 276 28.56 7.44 -8.97
C ALA A 276 27.09 7.46 -9.47
N GLN A 277 26.86 7.09 -10.73
CA GLN A 277 25.52 6.95 -11.29
C GLN A 277 24.71 5.84 -10.60
N LEU A 278 25.35 4.68 -10.34
CA LEU A 278 24.72 3.58 -9.60
C LEU A 278 24.32 4.02 -8.19
N HIS A 279 25.22 4.71 -7.46
CA HIS A 279 24.92 5.28 -6.16
C HIS A 279 23.78 6.30 -6.21
N GLY A 280 23.72 7.14 -7.24
CA GLY A 280 22.62 8.08 -7.49
C GLY A 280 21.29 7.36 -7.67
N LEU A 281 21.26 6.31 -8.51
CA LEU A 281 20.06 5.48 -8.73
C LEU A 281 19.64 4.76 -7.46
N LEU A 282 20.58 4.21 -6.69
CA LEU A 282 20.30 3.57 -5.41
C LEU A 282 19.65 4.55 -4.43
N ARG A 283 20.24 5.74 -4.25
CA ARG A 283 19.69 6.78 -3.36
C ARG A 283 18.29 7.21 -3.77
N ALA A 284 18.05 7.41 -5.07
CA ALA A 284 16.76 7.83 -5.58
C ALA A 284 15.67 6.76 -5.43
N ARG A 285 16.02 5.47 -5.59
CA ARG A 285 15.05 4.37 -5.60
C ARG A 285 14.96 3.61 -4.28
N ALA A 286 15.92 3.73 -3.37
CA ALA A 286 15.90 3.05 -2.07
C ALA A 286 14.63 3.34 -1.24
N PRO A 287 14.08 4.57 -1.19
CA PRO A 287 12.82 4.82 -0.49
C PRO A 287 11.61 4.11 -1.12
N LEU A 288 11.65 3.87 -2.43
CA LEU A 288 10.59 3.15 -3.16
C LEU A 288 10.71 1.64 -2.94
N TYR A 289 11.92 1.09 -3.09
CA TYR A 289 12.18 -0.31 -2.80
C TYR A 289 11.94 -0.65 -1.32
N GLY A 290 12.25 0.27 -0.39
CA GLY A 290 12.06 0.10 1.05
C GLY A 290 10.59 -0.07 1.48
N GLN A 291 9.63 0.14 0.56
CA GLN A 291 8.23 -0.17 0.77
C GLN A 291 7.92 -1.68 0.60
N ALA A 292 8.92 -2.49 0.23
CA ALA A 292 8.79 -3.93 0.16
C ALA A 292 8.56 -4.55 1.55
N ARG A 293 7.74 -5.60 1.60
CA ARG A 293 7.48 -6.34 2.83
C ARG A 293 8.72 -7.10 3.34
N ILE A 294 9.58 -7.53 2.41
CA ILE A 294 10.86 -8.17 2.71
C ILE A 294 11.97 -7.37 2.06
N THR A 295 13.00 -7.03 2.83
CA THR A 295 14.30 -6.58 2.30
C THR A 295 15.31 -7.70 2.53
N PHE A 296 15.90 -8.20 1.45
CA PHE A 296 16.84 -9.32 1.48
C PHE A 296 18.21 -8.90 0.91
N ASP A 297 19.25 -9.07 1.72
CA ASP A 297 20.63 -8.79 1.29
C ASP A 297 21.22 -10.03 0.60
N THR A 298 21.67 -9.84 -0.63
CA THR A 298 22.26 -10.90 -1.47
C THR A 298 23.78 -10.89 -1.46
N SER A 299 24.41 -10.10 -0.57
CA SER A 299 25.86 -9.86 -0.62
C SER A 299 26.70 -10.96 0.00
N GLU A 300 26.16 -11.69 0.97
CA GLU A 300 26.96 -12.57 1.84
C GLU A 300 26.86 -14.05 1.48
N ALA A 301 25.86 -14.45 0.70
CA ALA A 301 25.63 -15.83 0.37
C ALA A 301 25.54 -16.07 -1.14
N GLY A 302 25.86 -17.27 -1.56
CA GLY A 302 25.67 -17.69 -2.96
C GLY A 302 24.18 -17.75 -3.35
N PRO A 303 23.84 -17.71 -4.65
CA PRO A 303 22.45 -17.64 -5.12
C PRO A 303 21.53 -18.73 -4.57
N ALA A 304 22.03 -19.98 -4.47
CA ALA A 304 21.25 -21.09 -3.95
C ALA A 304 20.91 -20.95 -2.46
N ALA A 305 21.87 -20.49 -1.66
CA ALA A 305 21.66 -20.22 -0.23
C ALA A 305 20.72 -19.02 -0.02
N CYS A 306 20.86 -17.97 -0.83
CA CYS A 306 19.93 -16.83 -0.83
C CYS A 306 18.50 -17.27 -1.13
N ALA A 307 18.29 -18.13 -2.14
CA ALA A 307 16.98 -18.65 -2.50
C ALA A 307 16.36 -19.49 -1.39
N GLU A 308 17.18 -20.34 -0.72
CA GLU A 308 16.74 -21.16 0.41
C GLU A 308 16.28 -20.30 1.60
N GLN A 309 17.12 -19.34 2.02
CA GLN A 309 16.81 -18.45 3.13
C GLN A 309 15.56 -17.61 2.85
N LEU A 310 15.45 -17.10 1.64
CA LEU A 310 14.31 -16.29 1.22
C LEU A 310 13.02 -17.13 1.15
N ALA A 311 13.09 -18.36 0.62
CA ALA A 311 11.96 -19.29 0.63
C ALA A 311 11.49 -19.62 2.05
N ALA A 312 12.42 -19.86 2.97
CA ALA A 312 12.11 -20.10 4.38
C ALA A 312 11.45 -18.87 5.05
N GLN A 313 11.90 -17.66 4.70
CA GLN A 313 11.30 -16.42 5.20
C GLN A 313 9.87 -16.21 4.65
N ILE A 314 9.67 -16.46 3.36
CA ILE A 314 8.34 -16.37 2.71
C ILE A 314 7.37 -17.39 3.33
N ARG A 315 7.78 -18.64 3.52
CA ARG A 315 6.93 -19.67 4.13
C ARG A 315 6.54 -19.33 5.58
N ARG A 316 7.45 -18.74 6.35
CA ARG A 316 7.14 -18.27 7.73
C ARG A 316 6.08 -17.17 7.72
N LEU A 317 6.11 -16.26 6.76
CA LEU A 317 5.08 -15.24 6.61
C LEU A 317 3.73 -15.81 6.14
N ALA A 318 3.75 -16.97 5.48
CA ALA A 318 2.55 -17.68 5.03
C ALA A 318 1.87 -18.50 6.13
N ALA A 319 2.63 -18.89 7.15
CA ALA A 319 2.16 -19.79 8.22
C ALA A 319 1.60 -19.04 9.43
N VAL A 320 1.64 -17.70 9.43
CA VAL A 320 1.11 -16.80 10.47
C VAL A 320 -0.18 -16.14 9.98
#